data_33bf89f0987321b9106325e60e7868a8
#
_entry.id   33bf89f0987321b9106325e60e7868a8
#
_cell.length_a   1.000
_cell.length_b   1.000
_cell.length_c   1.000
_cell.angle_alpha   90.00
_cell.angle_beta   90.00
_cell.angle_gamma   90.00
#
_symmetry.space_group_name_H-M   'P 1'
#
loop_
_entity.id
_entity.type
_entity.pdbx_description
1 polymer ?
#
loop_
_entity_poly.entity_id
_entity_poly.type
_entity_poly.pdbx_seq_one_letter_code
_entity_poly.pdbx_strand_id
1 'polypeptide(L)'
;MPPPQSPGWQEPAVSWLLDHCPSDYRGYPGWRKNPVALAWVAVRHIDAQLEAMRAAYREVRVDLGDLVSPQALGQIQSDLETEGLRLRASARAARLVFEALQGKRYIPRL
;
A
#
# COMPACT_ATOMS: atom_id res chain seq x y z
N MET A 1 4.44 -7.02 -10.69
CA MET A 1 5.62 -7.48 -9.94
C MET A 1 5.86 -8.95 -10.24
N PRO A 2 7.09 -9.33 -10.61
CA PRO A 2 7.38 -10.73 -10.91
C PRO A 2 7.31 -11.59 -9.63
N PRO A 3 7.04 -12.89 -9.77
CA PRO A 3 6.97 -13.78 -8.61
C PRO A 3 8.33 -13.92 -7.94
N PRO A 4 8.39 -14.09 -6.60
CA PRO A 4 9.65 -14.16 -5.86
C PRO A 4 10.60 -15.29 -6.24
N GLN A 5 10.11 -16.33 -6.87
CA GLN A 5 10.94 -17.43 -7.33
C GLN A 5 11.62 -17.18 -8.67
N SER A 6 11.31 -16.07 -9.34
CA SER A 6 11.94 -15.70 -10.63
C SER A 6 13.33 -15.11 -10.39
N PRO A 7 14.33 -15.43 -11.24
CA PRO A 7 15.63 -14.78 -11.14
C PRO A 7 15.49 -13.26 -11.25
N GLY A 8 16.20 -12.53 -10.37
CA GLY A 8 16.20 -11.07 -10.40
C GLY A 8 14.92 -10.41 -9.90
N TRP A 9 14.04 -11.16 -9.26
CA TRP A 9 12.75 -10.61 -8.79
C TRP A 9 12.91 -9.51 -7.75
N GLN A 10 14.04 -9.51 -7.02
CA GLN A 10 14.21 -8.56 -5.92
C GLN A 10 14.31 -7.12 -6.39
N GLU A 11 14.91 -6.87 -7.54
CA GLU A 11 15.07 -5.51 -8.04
C GLU A 11 13.74 -4.86 -8.44
N PRO A 12 12.88 -5.52 -9.23
CA PRO A 12 11.53 -5.01 -9.47
C PRO A 12 10.69 -4.90 -8.20
N ALA A 13 10.91 -5.82 -7.25
CA ALA A 13 10.20 -5.77 -5.97
C ALA A 13 10.58 -4.52 -5.17
N VAL A 14 11.86 -4.17 -5.14
CA VAL A 14 12.34 -2.95 -4.48
C VAL A 14 11.70 -1.71 -5.12
N SER A 15 11.67 -1.65 -6.43
CA SER A 15 11.05 -0.54 -7.15
C SER A 15 9.55 -0.41 -6.80
N TRP A 16 8.84 -1.54 -6.79
CA TRP A 16 7.43 -1.57 -6.42
C TRP A 16 7.20 -1.12 -4.98
N LEU A 17 8.05 -1.58 -4.05
CA LEU A 17 7.96 -1.17 -2.64
C LEU A 17 8.18 0.32 -2.48
N LEU A 18 9.15 0.89 -3.21
CA LEU A 18 9.40 2.34 -3.16
C LEU A 18 8.19 3.13 -3.64
N ASP A 19 7.43 2.62 -4.61
CA ASP A 19 6.21 3.25 -5.08
C ASP A 19 5.13 3.32 -3.99
N HIS A 20 5.23 2.47 -2.97
CA HIS A 20 4.28 2.39 -1.86
C HIS A 20 4.83 2.98 -0.56
N CYS A 21 5.95 3.67 -0.63
CA CYS A 21 6.54 4.41 0.48
C CYS A 21 6.39 5.91 0.22
N PRO A 22 6.57 6.76 1.23
CA PRO A 22 6.67 8.20 0.98
C PRO A 22 7.77 8.49 -0.04
N SER A 23 7.55 9.50 -0.88
CA SER A 23 8.44 9.81 -2.01
C SER A 23 9.88 10.08 -1.58
N ASP A 24 10.08 10.58 -0.37
CA ASP A 24 11.41 10.89 0.17
C ASP A 24 12.32 9.67 0.27
N TYR A 25 11.73 8.46 0.38
CA TYR A 25 12.49 7.24 0.55
C TYR A 25 13.38 6.91 -0.64
N ARG A 26 13.04 7.41 -1.82
CA ARG A 26 13.87 7.24 -3.01
C ARG A 26 15.22 7.95 -2.90
N GLY A 27 15.28 9.01 -2.07
CA GLY A 27 16.50 9.75 -1.81
C GLY A 27 17.38 9.17 -0.72
N TYR A 28 16.95 8.11 -0.04
CA TYR A 28 17.70 7.48 1.05
C TYR A 28 18.32 6.18 0.57
N PRO A 29 19.64 6.14 0.32
CA PRO A 29 20.27 4.95 -0.28
C PRO A 29 20.16 3.70 0.58
N GLY A 30 20.07 3.84 1.90
CA GLY A 30 19.99 2.70 2.80
C GLY A 30 18.80 1.80 2.58
N TRP A 31 17.66 2.36 2.20
CA TRP A 31 16.44 1.58 2.01
C TRP A 31 16.55 0.63 0.82
N ARG A 32 17.12 1.11 -0.28
CA ARG A 32 17.30 0.28 -1.47
C ARG A 32 18.24 -0.90 -1.22
N LYS A 33 19.22 -0.71 -0.34
CA LYS A 33 20.21 -1.74 0.00
C LYS A 33 19.69 -2.75 1.02
N ASN A 34 18.57 -2.45 1.66
CA ASN A 34 17.98 -3.30 2.71
C ASN A 34 16.51 -3.59 2.37
N PRO A 35 16.25 -4.49 1.39
CA PRO A 35 14.89 -4.73 0.92
C PRO A 35 13.91 -5.18 2.00
N VAL A 36 14.37 -5.95 3.00
CA VAL A 36 13.50 -6.39 4.10
C VAL A 36 13.02 -5.17 4.90
N ALA A 37 13.93 -4.25 5.22
CA ALA A 37 13.55 -3.03 5.94
C ALA A 37 12.61 -2.16 5.10
N LEU A 38 12.87 -2.07 3.80
CA LEU A 38 12.00 -1.33 2.89
C LEU A 38 10.60 -1.93 2.85
N ALA A 39 10.49 -3.26 2.77
CA ALA A 39 9.20 -3.94 2.79
C ALA A 39 8.48 -3.72 4.12
N TRP A 40 9.22 -3.74 5.23
CA TRP A 40 8.66 -3.47 6.54
C TRP A 40 8.00 -2.09 6.60
N VAL A 41 8.71 -1.06 6.15
CA VAL A 41 8.15 0.31 6.19
C VAL A 41 7.01 0.48 5.19
N ALA A 42 7.09 -0.17 4.03
CA ALA A 42 6.00 -0.11 3.04
C ALA A 42 4.71 -0.69 3.61
N VAL A 43 4.78 -1.85 4.28
CA VAL A 43 3.61 -2.45 4.94
C VAL A 43 3.00 -1.49 5.96
N ARG A 44 3.84 -0.88 6.81
CA ARG A 44 3.35 0.05 7.82
C ARG A 44 2.71 1.30 7.19
N HIS A 45 3.32 1.81 6.14
CA HIS A 45 2.81 3.00 5.47
C HIS A 45 1.46 2.72 4.78
N ILE A 46 1.34 1.59 4.09
CA ILE A 46 0.08 1.20 3.44
C ILE A 46 -1.00 0.96 4.50
N ASP A 47 -0.68 0.27 5.59
CA ASP A 47 -1.64 0.02 6.66
C ASP A 47 -2.13 1.33 7.27
N ALA A 48 -1.26 2.31 7.46
CA ALA A 48 -1.64 3.62 7.97
C ALA A 48 -2.57 4.36 7.01
N GLN A 49 -2.28 4.30 5.70
CA GLN A 49 -3.14 4.90 4.69
C GLN A 49 -4.51 4.24 4.65
N LEU A 50 -4.55 2.90 4.76
CA LEU A 50 -5.80 2.16 4.76
C LEU A 50 -6.65 2.54 5.97
N GLU A 51 -6.05 2.65 7.15
CA GLU A 51 -6.77 3.07 8.34
C GLU A 51 -7.28 4.50 8.21
N ALA A 52 -6.50 5.40 7.62
CA ALA A 52 -6.92 6.77 7.35
C ALA A 52 -8.14 6.80 6.42
N MET A 53 -8.16 5.96 5.39
CA MET A 53 -9.30 5.90 4.47
C MET A 53 -10.55 5.34 5.13
N ARG A 54 -10.39 4.35 6.01
CA ARG A 54 -11.51 3.81 6.78
C ARG A 54 -12.10 4.86 7.71
N ALA A 55 -11.25 5.61 8.39
CA ALA A 55 -11.69 6.69 9.27
C ALA A 55 -12.41 7.78 8.47
N ALA A 56 -11.85 8.18 7.33
CA ALA A 56 -12.47 9.17 6.46
C ALA A 56 -13.85 8.72 5.98
N TYR A 57 -13.99 7.46 5.60
CA TYR A 57 -15.27 6.92 5.14
C TYR A 57 -16.33 6.97 6.27
N ARG A 58 -15.92 6.64 7.49
CA ARG A 58 -16.84 6.68 8.64
C ARG A 58 -17.28 8.11 8.99
N GLU A 59 -16.41 9.09 8.75
CA GLU A 59 -16.61 10.46 9.24
C GLU A 59 -17.11 11.43 8.17
N VAL A 60 -16.99 11.08 6.88
CA VAL A 60 -17.23 12.01 5.79
C VAL A 60 -18.63 12.59 5.80
N ARG A 61 -19.64 11.78 6.14
CA ARG A 61 -21.04 12.26 6.15
C ARG A 61 -21.27 13.30 7.25
N VAL A 62 -20.69 13.09 8.41
CA VAL A 62 -20.81 14.01 9.53
C VAL A 62 -20.05 15.29 9.23
N ASP A 63 -18.82 15.16 8.75
CA ASP A 63 -17.93 16.31 8.59
C ASP A 63 -18.24 17.14 7.34
N LEU A 64 -18.68 16.51 6.25
CA LEU A 64 -18.88 17.18 4.97
C LEU A 64 -20.35 17.26 4.53
N GLY A 65 -21.27 16.60 5.26
CA GLY A 65 -22.66 16.50 4.82
C GLY A 65 -23.34 17.84 4.57
N ASP A 66 -23.01 18.85 5.37
CA ASP A 66 -23.56 20.19 5.24
C ASP A 66 -22.71 21.13 4.39
N LEU A 67 -21.54 20.68 3.95
CA LEU A 67 -20.57 21.50 3.21
C LEU A 67 -20.55 21.22 1.71
N VAL A 68 -21.05 20.05 1.30
CA VAL A 68 -21.05 19.65 -0.10
C VAL A 68 -22.43 19.16 -0.49
N SER A 69 -22.72 19.14 -1.80
CA SER A 69 -24.00 18.64 -2.28
C SER A 69 -24.15 17.14 -2.02
N PRO A 70 -25.40 16.61 -1.95
CA PRO A 70 -25.62 15.16 -1.82
C PRO A 70 -24.93 14.34 -2.92
N GLN A 71 -24.90 14.86 -4.15
CA GLN A 71 -24.22 14.19 -5.26
C GLN A 71 -22.71 14.13 -5.05
N ALA A 72 -22.13 15.25 -4.62
CA ALA A 72 -20.69 15.30 -4.33
C ALA A 72 -20.33 14.37 -3.16
N LEU A 73 -21.17 14.33 -2.12
CA LEU A 73 -20.95 13.46 -0.99
C LEU A 73 -20.94 11.99 -1.41
N GLY A 74 -21.90 11.59 -2.25
CA GLY A 74 -21.98 10.23 -2.78
C GLY A 74 -20.73 9.86 -3.59
N GLN A 75 -20.24 10.79 -4.41
CA GLN A 75 -19.01 10.56 -5.19
C GLN A 75 -17.79 10.44 -4.30
N ILE A 76 -17.67 11.29 -3.29
CA ILE A 76 -16.57 11.24 -2.33
C ILE A 76 -16.59 9.90 -1.59
N GLN A 77 -17.75 9.45 -1.13
CA GLN A 77 -17.87 8.15 -0.45
C GLN A 77 -17.45 7.00 -1.36
N SER A 78 -17.87 7.03 -2.62
CA SER A 78 -17.50 6.03 -3.61
C SER A 78 -15.98 6.01 -3.85
N ASP A 79 -15.37 7.18 -3.96
CA ASP A 79 -13.92 7.29 -4.17
C ASP A 79 -13.13 6.75 -2.97
N LEU A 80 -13.60 7.05 -1.75
CA LEU A 80 -12.96 6.54 -0.53
C LEU A 80 -13.06 5.02 -0.45
N GLU A 81 -14.19 4.45 -0.85
CA GLU A 81 -14.37 3.00 -0.88
C GLU A 81 -13.44 2.35 -1.90
N THR A 82 -13.36 2.91 -3.11
CA THR A 82 -12.47 2.43 -4.16
C THR A 82 -11.01 2.48 -3.70
N GLU A 83 -10.59 3.59 -3.10
CA GLU A 83 -9.23 3.75 -2.59
C GLU A 83 -8.94 2.75 -1.47
N GLY A 84 -9.91 2.52 -0.59
CA GLY A 84 -9.77 1.52 0.47
C GLY A 84 -9.54 0.11 -0.07
N LEU A 85 -10.28 -0.27 -1.12
CA LEU A 85 -10.10 -1.58 -1.76
C LEU A 85 -8.72 -1.68 -2.42
N ARG A 86 -8.27 -0.63 -3.08
CA ARG A 86 -6.94 -0.58 -3.70
C ARG A 86 -5.85 -0.74 -2.65
N LEU A 87 -5.96 -0.01 -1.55
CA LEU A 87 -4.97 -0.07 -0.46
C LEU A 87 -4.96 -1.43 0.22
N ARG A 88 -6.12 -2.06 0.36
CA ARG A 88 -6.19 -3.41 0.94
C ARG A 88 -5.44 -4.42 0.08
N ALA A 89 -5.61 -4.35 -1.23
CA ALA A 89 -4.88 -5.22 -2.16
C ALA A 89 -3.36 -4.96 -2.09
N SER A 90 -2.95 -3.69 -2.03
CA SER A 90 -1.55 -3.32 -1.90
C SER A 90 -0.95 -3.80 -0.58
N ALA A 91 -1.72 -3.71 0.51
CA ALA A 91 -1.27 -4.18 1.83
C ALA A 91 -1.00 -5.69 1.81
N ARG A 92 -1.90 -6.44 1.18
CA ARG A 92 -1.75 -7.89 1.05
C ARG A 92 -0.50 -8.23 0.24
N ALA A 93 -0.31 -7.56 -0.90
CA ALA A 93 0.86 -7.77 -1.74
C ALA A 93 2.16 -7.41 -1.03
N ALA A 94 2.19 -6.30 -0.30
CA ALA A 94 3.38 -5.87 0.43
C ALA A 94 3.78 -6.87 1.52
N ARG A 95 2.79 -7.44 2.22
CA ARG A 95 3.07 -8.46 3.24
C ARG A 95 3.65 -9.73 2.65
N LEU A 96 3.15 -10.15 1.49
CA LEU A 96 3.70 -11.31 0.80
C LEU A 96 5.16 -11.07 0.39
N VAL A 97 5.46 -9.87 -0.11
CA VAL A 97 6.84 -9.50 -0.46
C VAL A 97 7.73 -9.49 0.78
N PHE A 98 7.24 -8.91 1.87
CA PHE A 98 7.98 -8.87 3.14
C PHE A 98 8.33 -10.26 3.64
N GLU A 99 7.36 -11.19 3.61
CA GLU A 99 7.59 -12.57 4.02
C GLU A 99 8.53 -13.31 3.07
N ALA A 100 8.39 -13.08 1.76
CA ALA A 100 9.24 -13.71 0.77
C ALA A 100 10.71 -13.25 0.90
N LEU A 101 10.94 -11.98 1.20
CA LEU A 101 12.29 -11.45 1.41
C LEU A 101 12.96 -12.04 2.63
N GLN A 102 12.18 -12.50 3.61
CA GLN A 102 12.69 -13.18 4.79
C GLN A 102 12.86 -14.69 4.59
N GLY A 103 12.48 -15.21 3.42
CA GLY A 103 12.49 -16.64 3.17
C GLY A 103 11.40 -17.42 3.89
N LYS A 104 10.43 -16.73 4.49
CA LYS A 104 9.39 -17.38 5.28
C LYS A 104 8.20 -17.87 4.45
N ARG A 105 8.03 -17.33 3.25
CA ARG A 105 6.89 -17.63 2.42
C ARG A 105 7.34 -17.86 0.99
N TYR A 106 6.79 -18.90 0.41
CA TYR A 106 6.91 -19.20 -1.00
C TYR A 106 5.58 -18.85 -1.67
N ILE A 107 5.65 -18.02 -2.72
CA ILE A 107 4.46 -17.65 -3.48
C ILE A 107 4.34 -18.59 -4.66
N PRO A 108 3.29 -19.47 -4.69
CA PRO A 108 3.14 -20.40 -5.80
C PRO A 108 2.90 -19.65 -7.11
N ARG A 109 3.43 -20.20 -8.19
CA ARG A 109 3.18 -19.69 -9.52
C ARG A 109 1.77 -20.13 -9.95
N LEU A 110 0.98 -19.17 -10.35
CA LEU A 110 -0.36 -19.44 -10.85
C LEU A 110 -0.36 -19.58 -12.37
#